data_90340a2e03d31ca50e9fb9c12a1e0971
#
_entry.id   90340a2e03d31ca50e9fb9c12a1e0971
#
_cell.length_a   1.000
_cell.length_b   1.000
_cell.length_c   1.000
_cell.angle_alpha   90.00
_cell.angle_beta   90.00
_cell.angle_gamma   90.00
#
_symmetry.space_group_name_H-M   'P 1'
#
loop_
_entity.id
_entity.type
_entity.pdbx_description
1 polymer ?
#
loop_
_entity_poly.entity_id
_entity_poly.type
_entity_poly.pdbx_seq_one_letter_code
_entity_poly.pdbx_strand_id
1 'polypeptide(L)'
;MTMKENNEDRAGLQADYELYIMRHGLAVVRNVTTVMDDAKRPLTPEGKQKMREIASGLVRAGLVADWIVSSPLVRAVESAEIVEEALSSKPPLDFCDALRPGGDPEELVTFLAKRSNRRRVLVVGHEPDLGELAARLIGAGRNANMPFKKGGCCLITFSVFPPKSPGRLVWWLTPRVMRKLG
;
A
#
# COMPACT_ATOMS: atom_id res chain seq x y z
N MET A 1 18.92 -31.42 0.88
CA MET A 1 19.38 -30.09 1.33
C MET A 1 18.13 -29.37 1.80
N THR A 2 17.97 -29.23 3.10
CA THR A 2 16.69 -29.13 3.81
C THR A 2 16.28 -27.67 4.00
N MET A 3 14.96 -27.40 3.83
CA MET A 3 14.24 -26.11 4.03
C MET A 3 14.34 -25.52 5.46
N LYS A 4 15.46 -25.62 6.14
CA LYS A 4 15.65 -25.07 7.50
C LYS A 4 16.42 -23.73 7.54
N GLU A 5 17.06 -23.31 6.46
CA GLU A 5 17.92 -22.11 6.48
C GLU A 5 17.18 -20.77 6.35
N ASN A 6 15.88 -20.77 5.97
CA ASN A 6 15.14 -19.52 5.76
C ASN A 6 14.45 -18.95 7.03
N ASN A 7 14.60 -19.56 8.18
CA ASN A 7 13.92 -19.10 9.39
C ASN A 7 14.83 -18.30 10.34
N GLU A 8 16.14 -18.46 10.22
CA GLU A 8 17.10 -17.74 11.09
C GLU A 8 17.36 -16.31 10.61
N ASP A 9 17.27 -16.01 9.31
CA ASP A 9 17.36 -14.65 8.78
C ASP A 9 16.13 -13.76 9.15
N ARG A 10 15.01 -14.35 9.52
CA ARG A 10 13.84 -13.61 10.02
C ARG A 10 13.94 -13.28 11.52
N ALA A 11 14.70 -14.00 12.29
CA ALA A 11 14.83 -13.81 13.73
C ALA A 11 15.68 -12.59 14.13
N GLY A 12 16.50 -12.05 13.21
CA GLY A 12 17.41 -10.94 13.48
C GLY A 12 16.85 -9.52 13.32
N LEU A 13 15.65 -9.36 12.74
CA LEU A 13 15.08 -8.05 12.39
C LEU A 13 13.55 -8.05 12.55
N GLN A 14 13.08 -8.32 13.75
CA GLN A 14 11.66 -8.15 14.05
C GLN A 14 11.33 -6.66 13.98
N ALA A 15 10.78 -6.22 12.85
CA ALA A 15 10.27 -4.88 12.70
C ALA A 15 9.05 -4.73 13.61
N ASP A 16 9.05 -3.69 14.46
CA ASP A 16 7.92 -3.42 15.34
C ASP A 16 6.71 -2.87 14.56
N TYR A 17 6.95 -2.34 13.36
CA TYR A 17 5.90 -1.79 12.50
C TYR A 17 6.22 -2.02 11.01
N GLU A 18 5.24 -2.54 10.28
CA GLU A 18 5.29 -2.78 8.84
C GLU A 18 4.26 -1.88 8.13
N LEU A 19 4.72 -1.05 7.22
CA LEU A 19 3.87 -0.21 6.39
C LEU A 19 3.96 -0.64 4.93
N TYR A 20 2.87 -1.19 4.43
CA TYR A 20 2.67 -1.47 3.02
C TYR A 20 2.03 -0.25 2.37
N ILE A 21 2.64 0.26 1.31
CA ILE A 21 2.14 1.42 0.57
C ILE A 21 1.78 0.97 -0.84
N MET A 22 0.52 1.14 -1.24
CA MET A 22 -0.01 0.64 -2.49
C MET A 22 -0.76 1.72 -3.26
N ARG A 23 -0.46 1.86 -4.54
CA ARG A 23 -1.26 2.68 -5.45
C ARG A 23 -2.48 1.90 -5.92
N HIS A 24 -3.65 2.56 -6.01
CA HIS A 24 -4.87 1.97 -6.59
C HIS A 24 -4.63 1.36 -7.99
N GLY A 25 -5.50 0.42 -8.38
CA GLY A 25 -5.46 -0.26 -9.67
C GLY A 25 -5.86 0.60 -10.87
N LEU A 26 -6.01 -0.04 -12.03
CA LEU A 26 -6.41 0.63 -13.27
C LEU A 26 -7.88 1.08 -13.18
N ALA A 27 -8.09 2.39 -13.13
CA ALA A 27 -9.42 3.01 -13.11
C ALA A 27 -9.85 3.52 -14.49
N VAL A 28 -11.16 3.72 -14.64
CA VAL A 28 -11.76 4.36 -15.82
C VAL A 28 -11.04 5.68 -16.10
N VAL A 29 -10.77 5.97 -17.38
CA VAL A 29 -10.09 7.21 -17.79
C VAL A 29 -11.00 8.41 -17.49
N ARG A 30 -10.40 9.48 -16.98
CA ARG A 30 -11.11 10.74 -16.80
C ARG A 30 -11.53 11.26 -18.18
N ASN A 31 -12.82 11.24 -18.47
CA ASN A 31 -13.34 11.81 -19.69
C ASN A 31 -13.67 13.28 -19.46
N VAL A 32 -13.02 14.18 -20.20
CA VAL A 32 -13.20 15.64 -20.06
C VAL A 32 -14.62 16.09 -20.49
N THR A 33 -15.29 15.24 -21.28
CA THR A 33 -16.65 15.54 -21.82
C THR A 33 -17.79 15.02 -20.92
N THR A 34 -17.52 14.14 -19.98
CA THR A 34 -18.51 13.69 -19.01
C THR A 34 -18.22 14.31 -17.65
N VAL A 35 -19.24 14.92 -17.04
CA VAL A 35 -19.20 15.55 -15.69
C VAL A 35 -19.09 14.49 -14.58
N MET A 36 -18.32 13.40 -14.83
CA MET A 36 -18.09 12.42 -13.79
C MET A 36 -17.12 12.99 -12.76
N ASP A 37 -17.56 13.08 -11.52
CA ASP A 37 -16.72 13.43 -10.38
C ASP A 37 -15.52 12.46 -10.29
N ASP A 38 -14.30 13.01 -10.27
CA ASP A 38 -13.05 12.21 -10.19
C ASP A 38 -13.07 11.25 -9.01
N ALA A 39 -13.70 11.65 -7.90
CA ALA A 39 -13.81 10.81 -6.71
C ALA A 39 -14.61 9.52 -6.95
N LYS A 40 -15.55 9.55 -7.89
CA LYS A 40 -16.47 8.44 -8.20
C LYS A 40 -15.97 7.50 -9.30
N ARG A 41 -14.82 7.76 -9.91
CA ARG A 41 -14.27 6.89 -10.97
C ARG A 41 -13.90 5.51 -10.42
N PRO A 42 -14.56 4.43 -10.87
CA PRO A 42 -14.27 3.07 -10.41
C PRO A 42 -13.06 2.47 -11.13
N LEU A 43 -12.62 1.31 -10.69
CA LEU A 43 -11.72 0.45 -11.45
C LEU A 43 -12.43 0.00 -12.75
N THR A 44 -11.63 -0.19 -13.81
CA THR A 44 -12.14 -0.89 -15.00
C THR A 44 -12.34 -2.39 -14.70
N PRO A 45 -13.15 -3.13 -15.49
CA PRO A 45 -13.24 -4.59 -15.35
C PRO A 45 -11.86 -5.26 -15.42
N GLU A 46 -11.01 -4.84 -16.36
CA GLU A 46 -9.62 -5.27 -16.46
C GLU A 46 -8.82 -4.89 -15.20
N GLY A 47 -9.04 -3.68 -14.66
CA GLY A 47 -8.42 -3.21 -13.43
C GLY A 47 -8.75 -4.09 -12.24
N LYS A 48 -10.01 -4.47 -12.09
CA LYS A 48 -10.46 -5.41 -11.02
C LYS A 48 -9.81 -6.78 -11.17
N GLN A 49 -9.76 -7.31 -12.39
CA GLN A 49 -9.10 -8.60 -12.64
C GLN A 49 -7.61 -8.55 -12.31
N LYS A 50 -6.88 -7.53 -12.80
CA LYS A 50 -5.47 -7.33 -12.48
C LYS A 50 -5.22 -7.16 -10.98
N MET A 51 -6.13 -6.47 -10.27
CA MET A 51 -6.01 -6.29 -8.82
C MET A 51 -6.15 -7.60 -8.05
N ARG A 52 -7.03 -8.53 -8.48
CA ARG A 52 -7.13 -9.87 -7.87
C ARG A 52 -5.82 -10.66 -8.05
N GLU A 53 -5.23 -10.63 -9.24
CA GLU A 53 -3.92 -11.27 -9.50
C GLU A 53 -2.81 -10.63 -8.65
N ILE A 54 -2.81 -9.29 -8.51
CA ILE A 54 -1.86 -8.56 -7.67
C ILE A 54 -2.05 -8.92 -6.20
N ALA A 55 -3.28 -8.96 -5.71
CA ALA A 55 -3.59 -9.32 -4.33
C ALA A 55 -3.12 -10.75 -3.99
N SER A 56 -3.38 -11.72 -4.89
CA SER A 56 -2.86 -13.08 -4.76
C SER A 56 -1.32 -13.09 -4.69
N GLY A 57 -0.67 -12.34 -5.58
CA GLY A 57 0.79 -12.23 -5.59
C GLY A 57 1.35 -11.55 -4.35
N LEU A 58 0.67 -10.55 -3.80
CA LEU A 58 1.06 -9.91 -2.54
C LEU A 58 0.98 -10.88 -1.36
N VAL A 59 -0.08 -11.69 -1.28
CA VAL A 59 -0.20 -12.73 -0.24
C VAL A 59 0.95 -13.73 -0.35
N ARG A 60 1.30 -14.18 -1.55
CA ARG A 60 2.46 -15.07 -1.77
C ARG A 60 3.80 -14.38 -1.48
N ALA A 61 3.91 -13.07 -1.70
CA ALA A 61 5.07 -12.28 -1.31
C ALA A 61 5.16 -12.00 0.20
N GLY A 62 4.19 -12.51 0.98
CA GLY A 62 4.18 -12.42 2.43
C GLY A 62 3.44 -11.20 2.99
N LEU A 63 2.52 -10.59 2.23
CA LEU A 63 1.65 -9.55 2.77
C LEU A 63 0.81 -10.12 3.92
N VAL A 64 0.98 -9.53 5.08
CA VAL A 64 0.14 -9.75 6.25
C VAL A 64 -0.28 -8.39 6.79
N ALA A 65 -1.56 -8.11 6.76
CA ALA A 65 -2.09 -6.86 7.31
C ALA A 65 -3.05 -7.15 8.46
N ASP A 66 -2.99 -6.31 9.49
CA ASP A 66 -3.94 -6.28 10.60
C ASP A 66 -4.86 -5.04 10.53
N TRP A 67 -4.58 -4.15 9.57
CA TRP A 67 -5.38 -2.97 9.27
C TRP A 67 -5.12 -2.50 7.84
N ILE A 68 -6.20 -2.13 7.14
CA ILE A 68 -6.14 -1.47 5.82
C ILE A 68 -6.71 -0.07 5.96
N VAL A 69 -6.02 0.92 5.40
CA VAL A 69 -6.48 2.31 5.34
C VAL A 69 -6.47 2.76 3.89
N SER A 70 -7.60 3.21 3.39
CA SER A 70 -7.75 3.65 2.00
C SER A 70 -8.10 5.12 1.88
N SER A 71 -7.66 5.74 0.78
CA SER A 71 -8.32 6.94 0.28
C SER A 71 -9.81 6.64 0.06
N PRO A 72 -10.73 7.58 0.37
CA PRO A 72 -12.15 7.39 0.14
C PRO A 72 -12.57 7.45 -1.34
N LEU A 73 -11.66 7.67 -2.29
CA LEU A 73 -11.96 7.66 -3.71
C LEU A 73 -12.25 6.24 -4.19
N VAL A 74 -13.35 6.07 -4.95
CA VAL A 74 -13.90 4.75 -5.34
C VAL A 74 -12.84 3.78 -5.85
N ARG A 75 -11.92 4.20 -6.74
CA ARG A 75 -10.86 3.34 -7.28
C ARG A 75 -9.87 2.83 -6.22
N ALA A 76 -9.65 3.60 -5.15
CA ALA A 76 -8.79 3.18 -4.05
C ALA A 76 -9.54 2.22 -3.12
N VAL A 77 -10.79 2.52 -2.82
CA VAL A 77 -11.69 1.66 -2.03
C VAL A 77 -11.81 0.29 -2.68
N GLU A 78 -12.21 0.22 -3.97
CA GLU A 78 -12.32 -1.06 -4.70
C GLU A 78 -10.98 -1.83 -4.76
N SER A 79 -9.84 -1.12 -4.80
CA SER A 79 -8.53 -1.78 -4.75
C SER A 79 -8.23 -2.36 -3.37
N ALA A 80 -8.57 -1.64 -2.31
CA ALA A 80 -8.40 -2.06 -0.92
C ALA A 80 -9.29 -3.25 -0.58
N GLU A 81 -10.56 -3.22 -0.99
CA GLU A 81 -11.53 -4.32 -0.83
C GLU A 81 -11.03 -5.61 -1.49
N ILE A 82 -10.51 -5.53 -2.73
CA ILE A 82 -9.96 -6.69 -3.43
C ILE A 82 -8.76 -7.29 -2.68
N VAL A 83 -7.90 -6.45 -2.08
CA VAL A 83 -6.79 -6.97 -1.26
C VAL A 83 -7.29 -7.55 0.05
N GLU A 84 -8.24 -6.90 0.71
CA GLU A 84 -8.88 -7.40 1.94
C GLU A 84 -9.53 -8.77 1.70
N GLU A 85 -10.24 -8.94 0.58
CA GLU A 85 -10.83 -10.23 0.18
C GLU A 85 -9.80 -11.35 0.03
N ALA A 86 -8.58 -11.04 -0.43
CA ALA A 86 -7.50 -12.02 -0.59
C ALA A 86 -6.82 -12.41 0.73
N LEU A 87 -6.94 -11.58 1.77
CA LEU A 87 -6.34 -11.83 3.07
C LEU A 87 -7.25 -12.71 3.95
N SER A 88 -6.71 -13.82 4.46
CA SER A 88 -7.46 -14.72 5.35
C SER A 88 -7.86 -14.07 6.67
N SER A 89 -7.08 -13.08 7.13
CA SER A 89 -7.31 -12.35 8.40
C SER A 89 -8.51 -11.39 8.33
N LYS A 90 -8.98 -11.04 7.12
CA LYS A 90 -10.06 -10.04 6.93
C LYS A 90 -9.85 -8.81 7.81
N PRO A 91 -8.74 -8.07 7.63
CA PRO A 91 -8.44 -6.92 8.47
C PRO A 91 -9.49 -5.82 8.27
N PRO A 92 -9.80 -5.01 9.31
CA PRO A 92 -10.70 -3.88 9.15
C PRO A 92 -10.18 -2.90 8.08
N LEU A 93 -11.11 -2.34 7.30
CA LEU A 93 -10.86 -1.32 6.29
C LEU A 93 -11.44 0.01 6.79
N ASP A 94 -10.57 0.99 7.00
CA ASP A 94 -10.94 2.37 7.33
C ASP A 94 -10.55 3.33 6.20
N PHE A 95 -11.08 4.55 6.25
CA PHE A 95 -10.80 5.60 5.28
C PHE A 95 -10.06 6.77 5.91
N CYS A 96 -9.13 7.36 5.16
CA CYS A 96 -8.38 8.53 5.60
C CYS A 96 -8.30 9.56 4.46
N ASP A 97 -8.78 10.78 4.72
CA ASP A 97 -8.75 11.86 3.73
C ASP A 97 -7.32 12.29 3.37
N ALA A 98 -6.36 12.11 4.26
CA ALA A 98 -4.95 12.35 3.97
C ALA A 98 -4.36 11.43 2.88
N LEU A 99 -5.08 10.37 2.46
CA LEU A 99 -4.73 9.53 1.31
C LEU A 99 -5.37 9.99 0.00
N ARG A 100 -6.17 11.06 -0.01
CA ARG A 100 -6.65 11.71 -1.24
C ARG A 100 -5.49 12.34 -2.00
N PRO A 101 -5.64 12.58 -3.32
CA PRO A 101 -4.65 13.39 -4.05
C PRO A 101 -4.43 14.76 -3.38
N GLY A 102 -3.17 15.08 -3.10
CA GLY A 102 -2.77 16.32 -2.38
C GLY A 102 -2.99 16.27 -0.87
N GLY A 103 -3.22 15.09 -0.28
CA GLY A 103 -3.36 14.94 1.17
C GLY A 103 -2.04 15.15 1.92
N ASP A 104 -2.12 15.54 3.19
CA ASP A 104 -0.94 15.81 4.02
C ASP A 104 -0.36 14.49 4.59
N PRO A 105 0.91 14.16 4.28
CA PRO A 105 1.59 13.00 4.85
C PRO A 105 1.66 12.99 6.38
N GLU A 106 1.74 14.16 7.04
CA GLU A 106 1.77 14.25 8.49
C GLU A 106 0.43 13.90 9.12
N GLU A 107 -0.66 14.29 8.48
CA GLU A 107 -2.01 13.90 8.91
C GLU A 107 -2.19 12.38 8.80
N LEU A 108 -1.65 11.75 7.74
CA LEU A 108 -1.67 10.30 7.60
C LEU A 108 -0.89 9.62 8.72
N VAL A 109 0.35 10.06 9.00
CA VAL A 109 1.16 9.48 10.08
C VAL A 109 0.45 9.63 11.43
N THR A 110 -0.14 10.79 11.69
CA THR A 110 -0.93 11.06 12.90
C THR A 110 -2.16 10.15 12.99
N PHE A 111 -2.86 9.94 11.87
CA PHE A 111 -4.02 9.04 11.80
C PHE A 111 -3.63 7.60 12.14
N LEU A 112 -2.55 7.11 11.54
CA LEU A 112 -2.06 5.74 11.78
C LEU A 112 -1.59 5.56 13.22
N ALA A 113 -0.95 6.55 13.80
CA ALA A 113 -0.44 6.50 15.18
C ALA A 113 -1.54 6.40 16.25
N LYS A 114 -2.78 6.82 15.95
CA LYS A 114 -3.93 6.70 16.87
C LYS A 114 -4.31 5.24 17.19
N ARG A 115 -3.85 4.28 16.37
CA ARG A 115 -4.11 2.84 16.56
C ARG A 115 -2.80 2.08 16.80
N SER A 116 -2.16 2.33 17.94
CA SER A 116 -0.85 1.77 18.31
C SER A 116 -0.82 0.23 18.42
N ASN A 117 -1.99 -0.41 18.52
CA ASN A 117 -2.13 -1.87 18.50
C ASN A 117 -2.11 -2.46 17.07
N ARG A 118 -2.15 -1.64 16.03
CA ARG A 118 -2.03 -2.05 14.63
C ARG A 118 -0.59 -1.86 14.18
N ARG A 119 0.06 -2.95 13.78
CA ARG A 119 1.49 -2.95 13.47
C ARG A 119 1.83 -3.32 12.03
N ARG A 120 0.88 -3.93 11.31
CA ARG A 120 1.03 -4.31 9.91
C ARG A 120 -0.08 -3.66 9.11
N VAL A 121 0.21 -2.48 8.59
CA VAL A 121 -0.77 -1.60 7.97
C VAL A 121 -0.55 -1.52 6.47
N LEU A 122 -1.62 -1.73 5.69
CA LEU A 122 -1.65 -1.44 4.27
C LEU A 122 -2.36 -0.10 4.05
N VAL A 123 -1.68 0.85 3.41
CA VAL A 123 -2.30 2.09 2.93
C VAL A 123 -2.50 2.05 1.42
N VAL A 124 -3.68 2.50 0.94
CA VAL A 124 -4.03 2.54 -0.47
C VAL A 124 -4.38 3.97 -0.89
N GLY A 125 -3.65 4.52 -1.87
CA GLY A 125 -3.79 5.91 -2.26
C GLY A 125 -3.38 6.18 -3.71
N HIS A 126 -2.84 7.36 -3.94
CA HIS A 126 -2.63 7.94 -5.27
C HIS A 126 -1.19 8.43 -5.47
N GLU A 127 -0.80 8.58 -6.73
CA GLU A 127 0.40 9.31 -7.14
C GLU A 127 0.06 10.77 -7.48
N PRO A 128 1.02 11.69 -7.22
CA PRO A 128 2.42 11.46 -6.80
C PRO A 128 2.61 11.25 -5.29
N ASP A 129 1.61 11.49 -4.47
CA ASP A 129 1.71 11.60 -3.01
C ASP A 129 2.30 10.35 -2.35
N LEU A 130 1.98 9.14 -2.85
CA LEU A 130 2.53 7.90 -2.29
C LEU A 130 4.02 7.73 -2.58
N GLY A 131 4.48 8.14 -3.75
CA GLY A 131 5.90 8.12 -4.09
C GLY A 131 6.70 9.08 -3.20
N GLU A 132 6.17 10.28 -2.97
CA GLU A 132 6.75 11.28 -2.07
C GLU A 132 6.74 10.80 -0.61
N LEU A 133 5.63 10.21 -0.15
CA LEU A 133 5.53 9.61 1.17
C LEU A 133 6.59 8.52 1.38
N ALA A 134 6.70 7.58 0.44
CA ALA A 134 7.67 6.49 0.53
C ALA A 134 9.11 7.01 0.57
N ALA A 135 9.45 7.95 -0.33
CA ALA A 135 10.77 8.59 -0.37
C ALA A 135 11.12 9.27 0.97
N ARG A 136 10.17 10.02 1.53
CA ARG A 136 10.32 10.67 2.82
C ARG A 136 10.53 9.67 3.96
N LEU A 137 9.71 8.62 4.01
CA LEU A 137 9.75 7.62 5.09
C LEU A 137 11.06 6.83 5.13
N ILE A 138 11.74 6.64 4.00
CA ILE A 138 13.06 5.98 3.94
C ILE A 138 14.23 6.98 3.99
N GLY A 139 13.97 8.28 4.17
CA GLY A 139 15.00 9.30 4.20
C GLY A 139 15.67 9.56 2.85
N ALA A 140 15.04 9.20 1.74
CA ALA A 140 15.50 9.57 0.41
C ALA A 140 15.34 11.09 0.21
N GLY A 141 16.30 11.72 -0.46
CA GLY A 141 16.29 13.17 -0.68
C GLY A 141 15.03 13.63 -1.45
N ARG A 142 14.71 14.92 -1.36
CA ARG A 142 13.51 15.54 -1.98
C ARG A 142 13.39 15.31 -3.49
N ASN A 143 14.48 14.97 -4.17
CA ASN A 143 14.53 14.70 -5.60
C ASN A 143 14.43 13.21 -5.93
N ALA A 144 14.17 12.35 -4.95
CA ALA A 144 14.01 10.92 -5.18
C ALA A 144 12.73 10.67 -6.00
N ASN A 145 12.90 10.21 -7.22
CA ASN A 145 11.80 9.85 -8.11
C ASN A 145 11.42 8.38 -7.88
N MET A 146 10.41 8.15 -7.05
CA MET A 146 9.96 6.82 -6.66
C MET A 146 8.47 6.57 -7.01
N PRO A 147 8.08 6.63 -8.30
CA PRO A 147 6.68 6.54 -8.67
C PRO A 147 6.16 5.11 -8.65
N PHE A 148 5.01 4.91 -8.02
CA PHE A 148 4.28 3.65 -8.12
C PHE A 148 3.55 3.51 -9.46
N LYS A 149 3.67 2.36 -10.11
CA LYS A 149 2.72 1.95 -11.14
C LYS A 149 1.35 1.64 -10.53
N LYS A 150 0.25 1.78 -11.29
CA LYS A 150 -1.11 1.42 -10.81
C LYS A 150 -1.15 -0.02 -10.32
N GLY A 151 -1.48 -0.24 -9.06
CA GLY A 151 -1.41 -1.52 -8.37
C GLY A 151 0.00 -1.88 -7.88
N GLY A 152 1.01 -1.00 -8.00
CA GLY A 152 2.33 -1.20 -7.40
C GLY A 152 2.29 -1.07 -5.89
N CYS A 153 3.18 -1.78 -5.19
CA CYS A 153 3.25 -1.82 -3.74
C CYS A 153 4.68 -1.86 -3.24
N CYS A 154 4.96 -1.28 -2.07
CA CYS A 154 6.21 -1.47 -1.35
C CYS A 154 5.95 -1.82 0.13
N LEU A 155 6.97 -2.34 0.79
CA LEU A 155 7.02 -2.56 2.23
C LEU A 155 8.16 -1.73 2.83
N ILE A 156 7.82 -0.90 3.81
CA ILE A 156 8.77 -0.17 4.65
C ILE A 156 8.57 -0.62 6.10
N THR A 157 9.66 -0.88 6.81
CA THR A 157 9.63 -1.30 8.21
C THR A 157 10.27 -0.27 9.12
N PHE A 158 9.77 -0.20 10.34
CA PHE A 158 10.24 0.73 11.38
C PHE A 158 10.41 -0.01 12.70
N SER A 159 11.36 0.43 13.52
CA SER A 159 11.51 -0.02 14.92
C SER A 159 10.47 0.61 15.85
N VAL A 160 9.92 1.77 15.49
CA VAL A 160 8.89 2.48 16.24
C VAL A 160 8.00 3.29 15.28
N PHE A 161 6.71 3.39 15.59
CA PHE A 161 5.79 4.23 14.84
C PHE A 161 5.01 5.15 15.80
N PRO A 162 4.89 6.46 15.56
CA PRO A 162 5.43 7.23 14.44
C PRO A 162 6.95 7.14 14.33
N PRO A 163 7.50 7.18 13.09
CA PRO A 163 8.92 6.97 12.87
C PRO A 163 9.77 8.12 13.44
N LYS A 164 10.78 7.77 14.21
CA LYS A 164 11.79 8.73 14.75
C LYS A 164 13.06 8.80 13.91
N SER A 165 13.21 7.86 12.97
CA SER A 165 14.32 7.75 12.03
C SER A 165 13.80 7.16 10.71
N PRO A 166 14.57 7.28 9.60
CA PRO A 166 14.21 6.65 8.35
C PRO A 166 13.93 5.16 8.52
N GLY A 167 12.85 4.71 7.88
CA GLY A 167 12.48 3.31 7.78
C GLY A 167 13.35 2.56 6.78
N ARG A 168 13.31 1.24 6.84
CA ARG A 168 13.99 0.35 5.90
C ARG A 168 13.04 -0.07 4.80
N LEU A 169 13.36 0.25 3.55
CA LEU A 169 12.68 -0.32 2.39
C LEU A 169 13.06 -1.82 2.29
N VAL A 170 12.07 -2.69 2.47
CA VAL A 170 12.27 -4.15 2.39
C VAL A 170 12.16 -4.60 0.93
N TRP A 171 11.11 -4.16 0.22
CA TRP A 171 10.92 -4.40 -1.19
C TRP A 171 10.01 -3.33 -1.84
N TRP A 172 10.14 -3.22 -3.17
CA TRP A 172 9.31 -2.39 -4.04
C TRP A 172 8.91 -3.21 -5.26
N LEU A 173 7.66 -3.61 -5.34
CA LEU A 173 7.17 -4.52 -6.36
C LEU A 173 6.28 -3.81 -7.38
N THR A 174 6.57 -4.08 -8.65
CA THR A 174 5.70 -3.62 -9.73
C THR A 174 4.51 -4.58 -9.90
N PRO A 175 3.36 -4.11 -10.46
CA PRO A 175 2.20 -4.96 -10.72
C PRO A 175 2.54 -6.19 -11.56
N ARG A 176 3.49 -6.02 -12.52
CA ARG A 176 3.93 -7.13 -13.39
C ARG A 176 4.60 -8.26 -12.60
N VAL A 177 5.40 -7.92 -11.61
CA VAL A 177 6.07 -8.91 -10.75
C VAL A 177 5.05 -9.63 -9.88
N MET A 178 4.20 -8.87 -9.18
CA MET A 178 3.18 -9.44 -8.30
C MET A 178 2.21 -10.38 -9.03
N ARG A 179 1.75 -10.00 -10.22
CA ARG A 179 0.88 -10.85 -11.07
C ARG A 179 1.55 -12.14 -11.54
N LYS A 180 2.88 -12.21 -11.59
CA LYS A 180 3.61 -13.45 -11.90
C LYS A 180 3.77 -14.36 -10.67
N LEU A 181 3.65 -13.79 -9.48
CA LEU A 181 3.64 -14.54 -8.22
C LEU A 181 2.24 -15.10 -7.92
N GLY A 182 1.18 -14.41 -8.35
CA GLY A 182 -0.23 -14.84 -8.18
C GLY A 182 -0.64 -15.84 -9.22
#